data_b43fd765c5189176d22f8417b2b43595
#
_entry.id   b43fd765c5189176d22f8417b2b43595
#
_cell.length_a   1.000
_cell.length_b   1.000
_cell.length_c   1.000
_cell.angle_alpha   90.00
_cell.angle_beta   90.00
_cell.angle_gamma   90.00
#
_symmetry.space_group_name_H-M   'P 1'
#
loop_
_entity.id
_entity.type
_entity.pdbx_description
1 polymer ?
#
loop_
_entity_poly.entity_id
_entity_poly.type
_entity_poly.pdbx_seq_one_letter_code
_entity_poly.pdbx_strand_id
1 'polypeptide(L)'
;RGLGDVYKRQIIPFPTKHDSREPLGFYVWHEETGGVLFATDTFYLPCTFAGLNNILIECNYDPDILERNVTEGYIPEVLKERVRRSHLSYYTCLDALKANDLTRVNNIVLIHISEGNGDAVAFRDGIAKATGKTVHVAKPGLRISFNKTPF
;
A
#
# COMPACT_ATOMS: atom_id res chain seq x y z
N ARG A 1 14.63 30.39 16.82
CA ARG A 1 15.58 29.78 15.86
C ARG A 1 15.38 28.28 15.88
N GLY A 2 15.02 27.66 14.80
CA GLY A 2 14.83 26.21 14.67
C GLY A 2 13.50 25.72 14.15
N LEU A 3 12.58 26.61 13.79
CA LEU A 3 11.27 26.23 13.21
C LEU A 3 11.34 26.02 11.67
N GLY A 4 12.48 26.28 11.03
CA GLY A 4 12.61 26.22 9.57
C GLY A 4 12.49 24.81 8.98
N ASP A 5 12.94 23.75 9.69
CA ASP A 5 12.90 22.38 9.18
C ASP A 5 11.55 21.69 9.41
N VAL A 6 10.78 22.12 10.40
CA VAL A 6 9.45 21.56 10.68
C VAL A 6 8.44 21.93 9.59
N TYR A 7 8.59 23.11 8.97
CA TYR A 7 7.71 23.60 7.92
C TYR A 7 7.97 22.97 6.54
N LYS A 8 9.04 22.23 6.36
CA LYS A 8 9.37 21.55 5.10
C LYS A 8 8.68 20.20 4.94
N ARG A 9 8.09 19.65 6.01
CA ARG A 9 7.33 18.40 5.98
C ARG A 9 5.86 18.66 6.21
N GLN A 10 5.03 18.18 5.30
CA GLN A 10 3.58 18.19 5.46
C GLN A 10 3.11 16.76 5.65
N ILE A 11 2.34 16.51 6.71
CA ILE A 11 1.72 15.21 6.98
C ILE A 11 0.22 15.43 7.00
N ILE A 12 -0.48 14.79 6.08
CA ILE A 12 -1.92 14.87 5.93
C ILE A 12 -2.50 13.48 6.23
N PRO A 13 -3.11 13.28 7.40
CA PRO A 13 -3.83 12.04 7.68
C PRO A 13 -5.12 11.98 6.88
N PHE A 14 -5.51 10.78 6.48
CA PHE A 14 -6.82 10.52 5.86
C PHE A 14 -7.42 9.24 6.44
N PRO A 15 -8.77 9.15 6.52
CA PRO A 15 -9.42 7.97 7.06
C PRO A 15 -9.24 6.77 6.12
N THR A 16 -8.92 5.62 6.69
CA THR A 16 -8.95 4.33 6.01
C THR A 16 -10.19 3.53 6.41
N LYS A 17 -10.40 2.39 5.79
CA LYS A 17 -11.58 1.54 6.02
C LYS A 17 -11.14 0.21 6.64
N HIS A 18 -11.10 0.19 7.97
CA HIS A 18 -10.68 -0.95 8.79
C HIS A 18 -11.61 -1.10 9.99
N ASP A 19 -11.58 -2.25 10.66
CA ASP A 19 -12.39 -2.53 11.86
C ASP A 19 -11.80 -1.95 13.16
N SER A 20 -10.68 -1.23 13.09
CA SER A 20 -10.09 -0.51 14.22
C SER A 20 -10.85 0.79 14.54
N ARG A 21 -10.64 1.34 15.73
CA ARG A 21 -11.38 2.50 16.24
C ARG A 21 -11.19 3.77 15.41
N GLU A 22 -9.97 4.07 15.00
CA GLU A 22 -9.61 5.28 14.25
C GLU A 22 -8.51 4.94 13.22
N PRO A 23 -8.87 4.24 12.13
CA PRO A 23 -7.88 3.84 11.14
C PRO A 23 -7.46 5.02 10.25
N LEU A 24 -6.16 5.23 10.11
CA LEU A 24 -5.59 6.33 9.34
C LEU A 24 -4.51 5.86 8.37
N GLY A 25 -4.54 6.42 7.16
CA GLY A 25 -3.41 6.49 6.26
C GLY A 25 -2.79 7.88 6.26
N PHE A 26 -1.65 8.04 5.61
CA PHE A 26 -0.92 9.30 5.61
C PHE A 26 -0.42 9.65 4.20
N TYR A 27 -0.64 10.89 3.81
CA TYR A 27 0.09 11.52 2.72
C TYR A 27 1.17 12.43 3.34
N VAL A 28 2.42 12.15 3.00
CA VAL A 28 3.58 12.91 3.51
C VAL A 28 4.26 13.60 2.34
N TRP A 29 4.52 14.89 2.48
CA TRP A 29 5.27 15.63 1.48
C TRP A 29 6.55 16.22 2.07
N HIS A 30 7.64 16.13 1.34
CA HIS A 30 8.90 16.78 1.64
C HIS A 30 9.62 17.15 0.33
N GLU A 31 10.42 18.20 0.33
CA GLU A 31 11.10 18.68 -0.88
C GLU A 31 12.05 17.65 -1.51
N GLU A 32 12.67 16.80 -0.72
CA GLU A 32 13.59 15.74 -1.18
C GLU A 32 12.86 14.49 -1.67
N THR A 33 11.80 14.08 -0.99
CA THR A 33 11.06 12.84 -1.31
C THR A 33 9.91 13.06 -2.26
N GLY A 34 9.42 14.30 -2.37
CA GLY A 34 8.12 14.58 -2.98
C GLY A 34 6.97 14.01 -2.16
N GLY A 35 5.86 13.70 -2.83
CA GLY A 35 4.69 13.09 -2.20
C GLY A 35 4.89 11.60 -1.93
N VAL A 36 4.65 11.17 -0.70
CA VAL A 36 4.71 9.78 -0.25
C VAL A 36 3.34 9.38 0.29
N LEU A 37 2.74 8.36 -0.29
CA LEU A 37 1.51 7.74 0.25
C LEU A 37 1.89 6.57 1.16
N PHE A 38 1.30 6.53 2.35
CA PHE A 38 1.32 5.38 3.25
C PHE A 38 -0.10 4.95 3.55
N ALA A 39 -0.49 3.78 3.05
CA ALA A 39 -1.82 3.22 3.22
C ALA A 39 -1.73 1.73 3.60
N THR A 40 -2.19 1.41 4.79
CA THR A 40 -2.26 0.06 5.34
C THR A 40 -3.55 -0.10 6.15
N ASP A 41 -3.91 -1.34 6.47
CA ASP A 41 -5.10 -1.64 7.26
C ASP A 41 -6.34 -0.93 6.69
N THR A 42 -6.66 -1.28 5.45
CA THR A 42 -7.84 -0.77 4.76
C THR A 42 -8.29 -1.76 3.69
N PHE A 43 -9.59 -1.96 3.54
CA PHE A 43 -10.11 -2.76 2.41
C PHE A 43 -10.38 -1.93 1.16
N TYR A 44 -10.34 -0.59 1.27
CA TYR A 44 -10.62 0.32 0.17
C TYR A 44 -9.98 1.69 0.41
N LEU A 45 -9.44 2.32 -0.65
CA LEU A 45 -8.99 3.71 -0.62
C LEU A 45 -10.05 4.60 -1.26
N PRO A 46 -10.68 5.50 -0.50
CA PRO A 46 -11.80 6.32 -0.98
C PRO A 46 -11.37 7.54 -1.81
N CYS A 47 -10.09 7.80 -1.94
CA CYS A 47 -9.54 8.99 -2.57
C CYS A 47 -8.29 8.71 -3.38
N THR A 48 -7.95 9.65 -4.24
CA THR A 48 -6.70 9.71 -5.00
C THR A 48 -5.82 10.85 -4.49
N PHE A 49 -4.53 10.77 -4.78
CA PHE A 49 -3.54 11.70 -4.26
C PHE A 49 -2.75 12.33 -5.41
N ALA A 50 -2.65 13.64 -5.41
CA ALA A 50 -1.85 14.37 -6.39
C ALA A 50 -0.36 14.37 -6.03
N GLY A 51 0.50 14.34 -7.05
CA GLY A 51 1.94 14.56 -6.87
C GLY A 51 2.69 13.43 -6.14
N LEU A 52 2.24 12.19 -6.30
CA LEU A 52 2.91 11.02 -5.73
C LEU A 52 4.27 10.77 -6.40
N ASN A 53 5.28 10.54 -5.56
CA ASN A 53 6.61 10.13 -5.99
C ASN A 53 7.00 8.75 -5.43
N ASN A 54 6.49 8.38 -4.27
CA ASN A 54 6.73 7.08 -3.66
C ASN A 54 5.45 6.60 -2.96
N ILE A 55 5.19 5.30 -2.98
CA ILE A 55 3.98 4.70 -2.43
C ILE A 55 4.36 3.51 -1.56
N LEU A 56 3.87 3.50 -0.31
CA LEU A 56 3.81 2.30 0.54
C LEU A 56 2.33 1.94 0.67
N ILE A 57 1.95 0.79 0.14
CA ILE A 57 0.56 0.35 0.10
C ILE A 57 0.43 -1.10 0.51
N GLU A 58 -0.62 -1.38 1.29
CA GLU A 58 -0.98 -2.75 1.62
C GLU A 58 -1.37 -3.53 0.36
N CYS A 59 -0.92 -4.78 0.30
CA CYS A 59 -1.36 -5.77 -0.67
C CYS A 59 -1.46 -7.11 0.06
N ASN A 60 -2.53 -7.29 0.84
CA ASN A 60 -2.56 -8.30 1.89
C ASN A 60 -2.78 -9.71 1.36
N TYR A 61 -3.78 -9.92 0.52
CA TYR A 61 -4.20 -11.26 0.14
C TYR A 61 -4.60 -11.38 -1.34
N ASP A 62 -4.50 -12.61 -1.84
CA ASP A 62 -5.10 -13.03 -3.10
C ASP A 62 -6.47 -13.65 -2.81
N PRO A 63 -7.56 -13.17 -3.44
CA PRO A 63 -8.89 -13.73 -3.23
C PRO A 63 -9.01 -15.22 -3.53
N ASP A 64 -8.29 -15.72 -4.53
CA ASP A 64 -8.34 -17.14 -4.92
C ASP A 64 -7.61 -18.02 -3.91
N ILE A 65 -6.45 -17.55 -3.39
CA ILE A 65 -5.74 -18.25 -2.31
C ILE A 65 -6.59 -18.27 -1.04
N LEU A 66 -7.19 -17.11 -0.69
CA LEU A 66 -8.04 -16.99 0.49
C LEU A 66 -9.24 -17.95 0.43
N GLU A 67 -9.93 -18.02 -0.73
CA GLU A 67 -11.06 -18.92 -0.95
C GLU A 67 -10.66 -20.39 -0.87
N ARG A 68 -9.54 -20.75 -1.49
CA ARG A 68 -8.99 -22.11 -1.41
C ARG A 68 -8.69 -22.50 0.03
N ASN A 69 -8.06 -21.62 0.81
CA ASN A 69 -7.73 -21.90 2.20
C ASN A 69 -8.97 -22.14 3.08
N VAL A 70 -10.09 -21.51 2.77
CA VAL A 70 -11.37 -21.79 3.43
C VAL A 70 -11.92 -23.13 3.00
N THR A 71 -11.94 -23.41 1.69
CA THR A 71 -12.47 -24.67 1.13
C THR A 71 -11.69 -25.88 1.64
N GLU A 72 -10.37 -25.75 1.81
CA GLU A 72 -9.49 -26.78 2.33
C GLU A 72 -9.48 -26.84 3.88
N GLY A 73 -10.21 -25.94 4.54
CA GLY A 73 -10.37 -25.93 6.01
C GLY A 73 -9.19 -25.37 6.78
N TYR A 74 -8.23 -24.70 6.12
CA TYR A 74 -7.10 -24.06 6.81
C TYR A 74 -7.50 -22.81 7.59
N ILE A 75 -8.53 -22.10 7.12
CA ILE A 75 -9.09 -20.94 7.81
C ILE A 75 -10.62 -21.00 7.85
N PRO A 76 -11.25 -20.50 8.92
CA PRO A 76 -12.71 -20.46 9.01
C PRO A 76 -13.30 -19.32 8.14
N GLU A 77 -14.53 -19.51 7.67
CA GLU A 77 -15.27 -18.52 6.87
C GLU A 77 -15.34 -17.14 7.54
N VAL A 78 -15.52 -17.10 8.86
CA VAL A 78 -15.57 -15.85 9.63
C VAL A 78 -14.27 -15.05 9.50
N LEU A 79 -13.13 -15.72 9.44
CA LEU A 79 -11.83 -15.06 9.25
C LEU A 79 -11.70 -14.50 7.83
N LYS A 80 -12.16 -15.23 6.81
CA LYS A 80 -12.22 -14.74 5.43
C LYS A 80 -13.01 -13.43 5.34
N GLU A 81 -14.22 -13.41 5.90
CA GLU A 81 -15.06 -12.22 5.88
C GLU A 81 -14.41 -11.03 6.61
N ARG A 82 -13.72 -11.28 7.71
CA ARG A 82 -12.96 -10.23 8.41
C ARG A 82 -11.82 -9.70 7.56
N VAL A 83 -10.99 -10.57 6.94
CA VAL A 83 -9.89 -10.17 6.05
C VAL A 83 -10.40 -9.28 4.91
N ARG A 84 -11.51 -9.68 4.27
CA ARG A 84 -12.12 -8.92 3.16
C ARG A 84 -12.61 -7.54 3.55
N ARG A 85 -13.01 -7.33 4.81
CA ARG A 85 -13.51 -6.05 5.33
C ARG A 85 -12.45 -5.19 6.01
N SER A 86 -11.23 -5.70 6.11
CA SER A 86 -10.15 -5.03 6.82
C SER A 86 -8.94 -4.72 5.95
N HIS A 87 -8.72 -5.50 4.88
CA HIS A 87 -7.47 -5.45 4.13
C HIS A 87 -7.66 -5.35 2.62
N LEU A 88 -6.70 -4.70 1.94
CA LEU A 88 -6.65 -4.66 0.48
C LEU A 88 -6.28 -6.04 -0.08
N SER A 89 -7.12 -6.52 -1.00
CA SER A 89 -6.72 -7.63 -1.87
C SER A 89 -5.72 -7.17 -2.93
N TYR A 90 -5.08 -8.11 -3.61
CA TYR A 90 -4.25 -7.83 -4.78
C TYR A 90 -4.99 -6.97 -5.82
N TYR A 91 -6.24 -7.30 -6.13
CA TYR A 91 -7.01 -6.58 -7.15
C TYR A 91 -7.40 -5.17 -6.68
N THR A 92 -7.86 -5.01 -5.46
CA THR A 92 -8.20 -3.68 -4.92
C THR A 92 -6.97 -2.80 -4.72
N CYS A 93 -5.80 -3.37 -4.40
CA CYS A 93 -4.53 -2.67 -4.38
C CYS A 93 -4.16 -2.18 -5.78
N LEU A 94 -4.25 -3.03 -6.79
CA LEU A 94 -3.95 -2.68 -8.18
C LEU A 94 -4.90 -1.60 -8.71
N ASP A 95 -6.20 -1.69 -8.40
CA ASP A 95 -7.20 -0.69 -8.80
C ASP A 95 -6.91 0.66 -8.12
N ALA A 96 -6.57 0.67 -6.83
CA ALA A 96 -6.17 1.87 -6.10
C ALA A 96 -4.91 2.52 -6.71
N LEU A 97 -3.92 1.73 -7.11
CA LEU A 97 -2.73 2.23 -7.80
C LEU A 97 -3.09 2.84 -9.15
N LYS A 98 -3.90 2.16 -9.96
CA LYS A 98 -4.31 2.64 -11.30
C LYS A 98 -5.21 3.87 -11.25
N ALA A 99 -5.94 4.08 -10.16
CA ALA A 99 -6.77 5.28 -9.98
C ALA A 99 -5.94 6.54 -9.73
N ASN A 100 -4.68 6.41 -9.34
CA ASN A 100 -3.76 7.51 -9.10
C ASN A 100 -2.90 7.84 -10.33
N ASP A 101 -2.46 9.09 -10.43
CA ASP A 101 -1.43 9.47 -11.40
C ASP A 101 -0.07 8.95 -10.96
N LEU A 102 0.39 7.89 -11.62
CA LEU A 102 1.67 7.25 -11.34
C LEU A 102 2.84 7.84 -12.16
N THR A 103 2.62 8.85 -13.00
CA THR A 103 3.63 9.37 -13.93
C THR A 103 4.94 9.69 -13.23
N ARG A 104 4.88 10.29 -12.04
CA ARG A 104 6.05 10.72 -11.24
C ARG A 104 6.43 9.74 -10.14
N VAL A 105 5.76 8.58 -10.04
CA VAL A 105 6.05 7.58 -9.03
C VAL A 105 7.32 6.83 -9.38
N ASN A 106 8.29 6.84 -8.45
CA ASN A 106 9.57 6.16 -8.58
C ASN A 106 9.53 4.75 -7.98
N ASN A 107 8.94 4.60 -6.79
CA ASN A 107 8.88 3.33 -6.08
C ASN A 107 7.47 3.04 -5.57
N ILE A 108 7.05 1.79 -5.71
CA ILE A 108 5.90 1.21 -5.02
C ILE A 108 6.43 0.15 -4.08
N VAL A 109 6.08 0.23 -2.81
CA VAL A 109 6.47 -0.74 -1.79
C VAL A 109 5.21 -1.44 -1.29
N LEU A 110 5.12 -2.73 -1.53
CA LEU A 110 4.03 -3.56 -1.02
C LEU A 110 4.33 -3.93 0.43
N ILE A 111 3.39 -3.62 1.30
CA ILE A 111 3.48 -3.85 2.73
C ILE A 111 2.33 -4.74 3.21
N HIS A 112 2.44 -5.27 4.41
CA HIS A 112 1.39 -6.03 5.11
C HIS A 112 0.83 -7.20 4.29
N ILE A 113 1.71 -7.96 3.61
CA ILE A 113 1.34 -9.16 2.85
C ILE A 113 1.12 -10.32 3.81
N SER A 114 -0.01 -11.02 3.68
CA SER A 114 -0.31 -12.21 4.45
C SER A 114 0.57 -13.38 4.02
N GLU A 115 1.26 -14.02 4.96
CA GLU A 115 2.09 -15.20 4.67
C GLU A 115 1.27 -16.39 4.15
N GLY A 116 0.04 -16.55 4.65
CA GLY A 116 -0.82 -17.69 4.27
C GLY A 116 -1.76 -17.43 3.11
N ASN A 117 -2.13 -16.17 2.87
CA ASN A 117 -3.16 -15.80 1.88
C ASN A 117 -2.62 -14.91 0.74
N GLY A 118 -1.32 -14.65 0.69
CA GLY A 118 -0.68 -13.81 -0.33
C GLY A 118 0.47 -14.52 -1.02
N ASP A 119 0.77 -14.06 -2.24
CA ASP A 119 1.98 -14.42 -2.99
C ASP A 119 2.76 -13.14 -3.29
N ALA A 120 3.75 -12.86 -2.45
CA ALA A 120 4.54 -11.63 -2.53
C ALA A 120 5.28 -11.46 -3.86
N VAL A 121 5.73 -12.57 -4.47
CA VAL A 121 6.44 -12.55 -5.77
C VAL A 121 5.44 -12.26 -6.88
N ALA A 122 4.33 -12.97 -6.92
CA ALA A 122 3.28 -12.76 -7.91
C ALA A 122 2.70 -11.33 -7.81
N PHE A 123 2.48 -10.82 -6.61
CA PHE A 123 1.98 -9.45 -6.39
C PHE A 123 2.97 -8.41 -6.93
N ARG A 124 4.24 -8.52 -6.57
CA ARG A 124 5.29 -7.62 -7.08
C ARG A 124 5.33 -7.62 -8.60
N ASP A 125 5.43 -8.79 -9.20
CA ASP A 125 5.62 -8.92 -10.65
C ASP A 125 4.38 -8.50 -11.42
N GLY A 126 3.19 -8.84 -10.92
CA GLY A 126 1.91 -8.44 -11.50
C GLY A 126 1.70 -6.92 -11.46
N ILE A 127 1.96 -6.28 -10.31
CA ILE A 127 1.84 -4.82 -10.16
C ILE A 127 2.91 -4.10 -11.00
N ALA A 128 4.16 -4.59 -11.01
CA ALA A 128 5.22 -4.01 -11.86
C ALA A 128 4.86 -4.06 -13.34
N LYS A 129 4.35 -5.20 -13.81
CA LYS A 129 3.88 -5.35 -15.18
C LYS A 129 2.71 -4.42 -15.52
N ALA A 130 1.75 -4.29 -14.61
CA ALA A 130 0.53 -3.52 -14.84
C ALA A 130 0.75 -2.01 -14.77
N THR A 131 1.72 -1.54 -13.98
CA THR A 131 1.99 -0.12 -13.73
C THR A 131 3.21 0.40 -14.48
N GLY A 132 4.12 -0.46 -14.89
CA GLY A 132 5.42 -0.08 -15.47
C GLY A 132 6.37 0.55 -14.43
N LYS A 133 6.13 0.34 -13.14
CA LYS A 133 6.89 0.96 -12.03
C LYS A 133 7.78 -0.04 -11.32
N THR A 134 8.82 0.48 -10.65
CA THR A 134 9.64 -0.33 -9.73
C THR A 134 8.83 -0.70 -8.51
N VAL A 135 8.68 -1.99 -8.25
CA VAL A 135 7.89 -2.53 -7.14
C VAL A 135 8.79 -3.35 -6.22
N HIS A 136 8.69 -3.06 -4.94
CA HIS A 136 9.41 -3.75 -3.87
C HIS A 136 8.41 -4.43 -2.94
N VAL A 137 8.84 -5.53 -2.32
CA VAL A 137 8.14 -6.14 -1.18
C VAL A 137 8.88 -5.78 0.09
N ALA A 138 8.16 -5.20 1.05
CA ALA A 138 8.73 -4.86 2.35
C ALA A 138 9.15 -6.13 3.10
N LYS A 139 10.36 -6.09 3.65
CA LYS A 139 10.90 -7.14 4.51
C LYS A 139 11.87 -6.54 5.52
N PRO A 140 12.12 -7.19 6.66
CA PRO A 140 13.10 -6.71 7.63
C PRO A 140 14.45 -6.42 6.98
N GLY A 141 15.00 -5.24 7.26
CA GLY A 141 16.29 -4.79 6.72
C GLY A 141 16.26 -4.19 5.32
N LEU A 142 15.12 -4.18 4.62
CA LEU A 142 15.01 -3.49 3.34
C LEU A 142 15.23 -1.97 3.52
N ARG A 143 16.09 -1.41 2.69
CA ARG A 143 16.34 0.04 2.62
C ARG A 143 16.11 0.51 1.19
N ILE A 144 15.30 1.55 1.03
CA ILE A 144 14.97 2.17 -0.26
C ILE A 144 15.12 3.67 -0.10
N SER A 145 15.82 4.29 -1.05
CA SER A 145 15.93 5.75 -1.10
C SER A 145 14.64 6.30 -1.73
N PHE A 146 13.89 7.08 -0.96
CA PHE A 146 12.74 7.81 -1.45
C PHE A 146 13.19 9.19 -1.92
N ASN A 147 13.40 9.32 -3.21
CA ASN A 147 13.75 10.59 -3.84
C ASN A 147 12.55 11.11 -4.64
N LYS A 148 12.46 12.45 -4.77
CA LYS A 148 11.47 13.11 -5.61
C LYS A 148 11.73 12.83 -7.09
N THR A 149 12.98 12.71 -7.45
CA THR A 149 13.45 12.35 -8.80
C THR A 149 14.15 11.00 -8.75
N PRO A 150 14.11 10.19 -9.83
CA PRO A 150 14.72 8.86 -9.83
C PRO A 150 16.26 8.90 -9.81
N PHE A 151 16.86 10.07 -10.03
CA PHE A 151 18.32 10.29 -10.05
C PHE A 151 18.70 11.51 -9.23
#